data_cabece5599363ad205fd671f98cb8e5b
#
_entry.id   cabece5599363ad205fd671f98cb8e5b
#
_cell.length_a   1.000
_cell.length_b   1.000
_cell.length_c   1.000
_cell.angle_alpha   90.00
_cell.angle_beta   90.00
_cell.angle_gamma   90.00
#
_symmetry.space_group_name_H-M   'P 1'
#
loop_
_entity.id
_entity.type
_entity.pdbx_description
1 polymer ?
#
loop_
_entity_poly.entity_id
_entity_poly.type
_entity_poly.pdbx_seq_one_letter_code
_entity_poly.pdbx_strand_id
1 'polypeptide(L)'
;MTVQPPPALPRPAPAADRGPLDDRFYDLVEARVRQLLEHDPLLATSLGIHDADDRLGDGTAEAILDRLAADRAHLAEIEALDEAGLSADVRFERELELHAVRLAIFETDEVRIWARRSDALDAVGDGLFLSFARDYAPLAERLESIAGRLEAIPAYLEEARSRAIGPQVRLWQGMEIETADELPLFIDEILAAGDTVLAPSGQRRLARAAEAAKVATALYGSWVEGTLADGTDAWPLGRERHDAMVGLRAFDGLDADAILALGWERLAEETEARIATARAIDPTADVHAVIDRVKADGPADFDGALAGYRDAMLRARRHLIEHDLVTVPDDERIDVIETPEYLRSVFPFAAYFQPAPFEAHPKGVYVVTPSVHGDPHGMLEHNWASISNTSIHEAYPGHHLQLDVARRNPSLTRLLIEAPEFVEGWGMYTELLMREHGFDTDPKFRLVMHTDAIWRACRIILDVRMHRGELTVEEATDFLQTQTGFQPSNARAEVEWYTYRPTYPLSYLLGRTLLLGLRADQQRRLGDAFDLKAFHDTLMRNGSLPISFHRRLLAGEG
;
A
#
# COMPACT_ATOMS: atom_id res chain seq x y z
N MET A 1 3.44 29.62 20.56
CA MET A 1 3.39 29.25 19.14
C MET A 1 2.07 29.75 18.58
N THR A 2 2.08 30.54 17.52
CA THR A 2 0.86 30.92 16.81
C THR A 2 0.41 29.65 16.06
N VAL A 3 -0.71 29.08 16.49
CA VAL A 3 -1.38 28.00 15.76
C VAL A 3 -1.64 28.53 14.34
N GLN A 4 -0.97 27.97 13.34
CA GLN A 4 -1.33 28.26 11.97
C GLN A 4 -2.73 27.67 11.72
N PRO A 5 -3.60 28.38 10.98
CA PRO A 5 -4.88 27.78 10.60
C PRO A 5 -4.60 26.49 9.80
N PRO A 6 -5.43 25.43 9.98
CA PRO A 6 -5.27 24.23 9.22
C PRO A 6 -5.24 24.54 7.70
N PRO A 7 -4.45 23.80 6.90
CA PRO A 7 -4.35 24.08 5.48
C PRO A 7 -5.73 24.07 4.82
N ALA A 8 -5.93 24.94 3.83
CA ALA A 8 -7.13 24.91 3.01
C ALA A 8 -7.14 23.57 2.25
N LEU A 9 -8.14 22.76 2.49
CA LEU A 9 -8.30 21.51 1.75
C LEU A 9 -8.65 21.82 0.27
N PRO A 10 -8.14 21.06 -0.70
CA PRO A 10 -8.40 21.29 -2.10
C PRO A 10 -9.88 21.06 -2.44
N ARG A 11 -10.37 21.81 -3.40
CA ARG A 11 -11.72 21.67 -3.94
C ARG A 11 -11.68 21.90 -5.45
N PRO A 12 -12.36 21.06 -6.24
CA PRO A 12 -12.43 21.27 -7.69
C PRO A 12 -12.95 22.66 -8.05
N ALA A 13 -12.35 23.28 -9.06
CA ALA A 13 -12.82 24.56 -9.57
C ALA A 13 -14.29 24.45 -10.01
N PRO A 14 -15.12 25.50 -9.81
CA PRO A 14 -16.51 25.45 -10.22
C PRO A 14 -16.62 25.24 -11.73
N ALA A 15 -17.33 24.18 -12.14
CA ALA A 15 -17.75 23.99 -13.53
C ALA A 15 -18.87 24.98 -13.89
N ALA A 16 -19.12 25.21 -15.20
CA ALA A 16 -20.12 26.17 -15.67
C ALA A 16 -21.55 25.79 -15.27
N ASP A 17 -21.81 24.52 -15.05
CA ASP A 17 -23.09 23.93 -14.66
C ASP A 17 -23.21 23.62 -13.14
N ARG A 18 -22.22 24.06 -12.35
CA ARG A 18 -22.21 23.84 -10.91
C ARG A 18 -23.35 24.55 -10.20
N GLY A 19 -24.14 23.76 -9.48
CA GLY A 19 -25.30 24.24 -8.73
C GLY A 19 -25.13 24.18 -7.22
N PRO A 20 -26.11 24.68 -6.43
CA PRO A 20 -26.04 24.65 -4.97
C PRO A 20 -25.94 23.25 -4.34
N LEU A 21 -26.47 22.21 -5.00
CA LEU A 21 -26.36 20.84 -4.52
C LEU A 21 -24.95 20.28 -4.71
N ASP A 22 -24.25 20.70 -5.77
CA ASP A 22 -22.85 20.35 -5.97
C ASP A 22 -21.98 20.94 -4.86
N ASP A 23 -22.22 22.20 -4.49
CA ASP A 23 -21.53 22.82 -3.36
C ASP A 23 -21.82 22.10 -2.07
N ARG A 24 -23.07 21.70 -1.83
CA ARG A 24 -23.45 20.93 -0.65
C ARG A 24 -22.74 19.58 -0.59
N PHE A 25 -22.58 18.88 -1.72
CA PHE A 25 -21.81 17.64 -1.78
C PHE A 25 -20.37 17.85 -1.31
N TYR A 26 -19.67 18.83 -1.89
CA TYR A 26 -18.28 19.10 -1.50
C TYR A 26 -18.14 19.58 -0.05
N ASP A 27 -19.11 20.33 0.49
CA ASP A 27 -19.14 20.72 1.90
C ASP A 27 -19.25 19.50 2.83
N LEU A 28 -20.05 18.50 2.47
CA LEU A 28 -20.19 17.25 3.22
C LEU A 28 -18.89 16.44 3.21
N VAL A 29 -18.27 16.30 2.03
CA VAL A 29 -16.98 15.60 1.90
C VAL A 29 -15.88 16.31 2.70
N GLU A 30 -15.80 17.64 2.58
CA GLU A 30 -14.81 18.42 3.34
C GLU A 30 -15.02 18.29 4.85
N ALA A 31 -16.27 18.34 5.32
CA ALA A 31 -16.59 18.18 6.74
C ALA A 31 -16.16 16.81 7.27
N ARG A 32 -16.42 15.72 6.50
CA ARG A 32 -15.95 14.36 6.85
C ARG A 32 -14.43 14.29 6.92
N VAL A 33 -13.74 14.83 5.92
CA VAL A 33 -12.27 14.79 5.89
C VAL A 33 -11.68 15.56 7.07
N ARG A 34 -12.20 16.74 7.41
CA ARG A 34 -11.76 17.49 8.59
C ARG A 34 -11.96 16.69 9.89
N GLN A 35 -13.09 16.02 10.02
CA GLN A 35 -13.36 15.15 11.17
C GLN A 35 -12.38 13.98 11.23
N LEU A 36 -12.08 13.32 10.12
CA LEU A 36 -11.08 12.25 10.05
C LEU A 36 -9.70 12.76 10.49
N LEU A 37 -9.25 13.91 9.97
CA LEU A 37 -7.94 14.49 10.31
C LEU A 37 -7.83 14.94 11.77
N GLU A 38 -8.94 15.36 12.40
CA GLU A 38 -8.98 15.73 13.81
C GLU A 38 -8.84 14.52 14.74
N HIS A 39 -9.47 13.39 14.36
CA HIS A 39 -9.51 12.18 15.19
C HIS A 39 -8.39 11.19 14.86
N ASP A 40 -7.74 11.32 13.70
CA ASP A 40 -6.65 10.45 13.26
C ASP A 40 -5.39 11.26 12.93
N PRO A 41 -4.56 11.55 13.95
CA PRO A 41 -3.30 12.26 13.75
C PRO A 41 -2.31 11.54 12.82
N LEU A 42 -2.39 10.19 12.74
CA LEU A 42 -1.51 9.41 11.85
C LEU A 42 -1.90 9.61 10.39
N LEU A 43 -3.20 9.61 10.09
CA LEU A 43 -3.71 9.96 8.77
C LEU A 43 -3.33 11.41 8.41
N ALA A 44 -3.45 12.36 9.34
CA ALA A 44 -3.04 13.74 9.11
C ALA A 44 -1.55 13.83 8.71
N THR A 45 -0.66 13.17 9.47
CA THR A 45 0.78 13.09 9.15
C THR A 45 1.01 12.43 7.79
N SER A 46 0.31 11.34 7.47
CA SER A 46 0.46 10.63 6.19
C SER A 46 0.10 11.51 5.00
N LEU A 47 -0.87 12.40 5.15
CA LEU A 47 -1.29 13.36 4.16
C LEU A 47 -0.45 14.65 4.12
N GLY A 48 0.52 14.80 5.03
CA GLY A 48 1.40 15.98 5.09
C GLY A 48 0.82 17.16 5.89
N ILE A 49 -0.07 16.87 6.83
CA ILE A 49 -0.62 17.85 7.78
C ILE A 49 0.01 17.59 9.14
N HIS A 50 0.89 18.50 9.58
CA HIS A 50 1.82 18.28 10.69
C HIS A 50 1.40 18.91 12.02
N ASP A 51 0.18 19.46 12.12
CA ASP A 51 -0.31 20.16 13.33
C ASP A 51 -0.54 19.20 14.53
N ALA A 52 -0.54 17.90 14.27
CA ALA A 52 -0.81 16.84 15.25
C ALA A 52 0.28 15.74 15.31
N ASP A 53 1.49 16.04 14.82
CA ASP A 53 2.59 15.07 14.75
C ASP A 53 3.10 14.60 16.12
N ASP A 54 2.72 15.28 17.19
CA ASP A 54 3.02 14.91 18.57
C ASP A 54 1.97 14.00 19.22
N ARG A 55 0.93 13.57 18.48
CA ARG A 55 -0.19 12.78 18.98
C ARG A 55 -0.34 11.44 18.27
N LEU A 56 -0.99 10.46 18.93
CA LEU A 56 -1.36 9.15 18.37
C LEU A 56 -2.88 9.01 18.13
N GLY A 57 -3.69 9.92 18.67
CA GLY A 57 -5.15 9.80 18.67
C GLY A 57 -5.69 9.01 19.85
N ASP A 58 -6.95 8.64 19.78
CA ASP A 58 -7.66 7.83 20.79
C ASP A 58 -7.55 6.33 20.41
N GLY A 59 -6.92 5.55 21.31
CA GLY A 59 -6.69 4.12 21.12
C GLY A 59 -7.88 3.22 21.41
N THR A 60 -9.02 3.77 21.90
CA THR A 60 -10.14 2.98 22.41
C THR A 60 -10.99 2.34 21.30
N ALA A 61 -11.69 1.24 21.66
CA ALA A 61 -12.74 0.67 20.83
C ALA A 61 -13.91 1.64 20.61
N GLU A 62 -14.20 2.51 21.59
CA GLU A 62 -15.26 3.52 21.51
C GLU A 62 -14.99 4.50 20.37
N ALA A 63 -13.75 5.01 20.24
CA ALA A 63 -13.35 5.89 19.15
C ALA A 63 -13.54 5.27 17.76
N ILE A 64 -13.28 3.96 17.61
CA ILE A 64 -13.53 3.24 16.37
C ILE A 64 -15.03 3.16 16.06
N LEU A 65 -15.85 2.88 17.08
CA LEU A 65 -17.31 2.80 16.92
C LEU A 65 -17.94 4.18 16.67
N ASP A 66 -17.41 5.23 17.26
CA ASP A 66 -17.84 6.62 17.00
C ASP A 66 -17.53 7.04 15.56
N ARG A 67 -16.35 6.66 15.05
CA ARG A 67 -16.00 6.86 13.64
C ARG A 67 -16.95 6.08 12.71
N LEU A 68 -17.28 4.84 13.03
CA LEU A 68 -18.26 4.06 12.29
C LEU A 68 -19.65 4.73 12.29
N ALA A 69 -20.07 5.28 13.41
CA ALA A 69 -21.34 6.02 13.51
C ALA A 69 -21.31 7.30 12.65
N ALA A 70 -20.20 8.02 12.64
CA ALA A 70 -19.99 9.21 11.80
C ALA A 70 -20.00 8.85 10.29
N ASP A 71 -19.34 7.76 9.89
CA ASP A 71 -19.37 7.28 8.50
C ASP A 71 -20.79 6.89 8.06
N ARG A 72 -21.57 6.25 8.93
CA ARG A 72 -22.99 5.94 8.65
C ARG A 72 -23.85 7.18 8.52
N ALA A 73 -23.61 8.22 9.32
CA ALA A 73 -24.31 9.50 9.22
C ALA A 73 -23.96 10.20 7.93
N HIS A 74 -22.67 10.26 7.57
CA HIS A 74 -22.21 10.83 6.30
C HIS A 74 -22.79 10.09 5.10
N LEU A 75 -22.79 8.74 5.11
CA LEU A 75 -23.42 7.93 4.06
C LEU A 75 -24.88 8.34 3.84
N ALA A 76 -25.64 8.46 4.93
CA ALA A 76 -27.05 8.85 4.84
C ALA A 76 -27.24 10.28 4.29
N GLU A 77 -26.36 11.24 4.63
CA GLU A 77 -26.41 12.60 4.10
C GLU A 77 -26.09 12.63 2.60
N ILE A 78 -25.09 11.87 2.13
CA ILE A 78 -24.74 11.76 0.71
C ILE A 78 -25.86 11.05 -0.08
N GLU A 79 -26.47 9.99 0.48
CA GLU A 79 -27.61 9.28 -0.14
C GLU A 79 -28.84 10.19 -0.28
N ALA A 80 -29.06 11.10 0.67
CA ALA A 80 -30.20 12.02 0.67
C ALA A 80 -30.09 13.16 -0.36
N LEU A 81 -28.92 13.38 -0.97
CA LEU A 81 -28.78 14.39 -2.04
C LEU A 81 -29.60 13.98 -3.27
N ASP A 82 -30.41 14.89 -3.78
CA ASP A 82 -31.19 14.68 -5.03
C ASP A 82 -30.22 14.59 -6.22
N GLU A 83 -30.04 13.39 -6.72
CA GLU A 83 -29.12 13.08 -7.83
C GLU A 83 -29.50 13.86 -9.11
N ALA A 84 -30.80 14.09 -9.36
CA ALA A 84 -31.25 14.81 -10.53
C ALA A 84 -30.83 16.30 -10.53
N GLY A 85 -30.57 16.85 -9.34
CA GLY A 85 -30.10 18.23 -9.16
C GLY A 85 -28.58 18.40 -9.16
N LEU A 86 -27.79 17.30 -9.27
CA LEU A 86 -26.33 17.34 -9.35
C LEU A 86 -25.87 17.45 -10.81
N SER A 87 -24.75 18.14 -11.04
CA SER A 87 -24.00 18.08 -12.31
C SER A 87 -23.49 16.66 -12.62
N ALA A 88 -23.12 16.38 -13.86
CA ALA A 88 -22.64 15.06 -14.25
C ALA A 88 -21.38 14.66 -13.47
N ASP A 89 -20.43 15.57 -13.38
CA ASP A 89 -19.17 15.36 -12.64
C ASP A 89 -19.44 15.05 -11.17
N VAL A 90 -20.35 15.78 -10.52
CA VAL A 90 -20.64 15.58 -9.09
C VAL A 90 -21.47 14.33 -8.84
N ARG A 91 -22.32 13.89 -9.78
CA ARG A 91 -22.95 12.56 -9.68
C ARG A 91 -21.92 11.45 -9.65
N PHE A 92 -20.89 11.53 -10.50
CA PHE A 92 -19.79 10.57 -10.49
C PHE A 92 -19.00 10.60 -9.18
N GLU A 93 -18.64 11.80 -8.68
CA GLU A 93 -17.94 11.97 -7.38
C GLU A 93 -18.79 11.42 -6.22
N ARG A 94 -20.11 11.63 -6.26
CA ARG A 94 -21.05 11.10 -5.26
C ARG A 94 -21.06 9.58 -5.22
N GLU A 95 -21.11 8.94 -6.38
CA GLU A 95 -21.07 7.47 -6.44
C GLU A 95 -19.73 6.92 -5.93
N LEU A 96 -18.64 7.60 -6.25
CA LEU A 96 -17.31 7.25 -5.77
C LEU A 96 -17.20 7.40 -4.23
N GLU A 97 -17.75 8.49 -3.67
CA GLU A 97 -17.83 8.70 -2.21
C GLU A 97 -18.68 7.61 -1.54
N LEU A 98 -19.85 7.31 -2.09
CA LEU A 98 -20.71 6.22 -1.60
C LEU A 98 -20.00 4.88 -1.61
N HIS A 99 -19.24 4.56 -2.65
CA HIS A 99 -18.43 3.35 -2.75
C HIS A 99 -17.39 3.28 -1.62
N ALA A 100 -16.60 4.34 -1.44
CA ALA A 100 -15.54 4.40 -0.44
C ALA A 100 -16.09 4.26 0.98
N VAL A 101 -17.16 4.99 1.30
CA VAL A 101 -17.75 4.98 2.65
C VAL A 101 -18.42 3.64 2.96
N ARG A 102 -19.10 3.03 2.00
CA ARG A 102 -19.71 1.69 2.18
C ARG A 102 -18.66 0.62 2.45
N LEU A 103 -17.52 0.67 1.74
CA LEU A 103 -16.41 -0.23 1.97
C LEU A 103 -15.82 -0.03 3.38
N ALA A 104 -15.56 1.21 3.79
CA ALA A 104 -15.02 1.53 5.12
C ALA A 104 -15.97 1.07 6.25
N ILE A 105 -17.29 1.26 6.08
CA ILE A 105 -18.30 0.76 7.02
C ILE A 105 -18.24 -0.76 7.10
N PHE A 106 -18.18 -1.47 5.96
CA PHE A 106 -18.13 -2.93 5.93
C PHE A 106 -16.85 -3.47 6.60
N GLU A 107 -15.70 -2.87 6.32
CA GLU A 107 -14.43 -3.25 6.95
C GLU A 107 -14.47 -3.07 8.47
N THR A 108 -15.05 -1.97 8.95
CA THR A 108 -15.12 -1.67 10.39
C THR A 108 -16.17 -2.50 11.12
N ASP A 109 -17.33 -2.74 10.50
CA ASP A 109 -18.50 -3.37 11.16
C ASP A 109 -18.57 -4.89 10.97
N GLU A 110 -18.24 -5.40 9.77
CA GLU A 110 -18.42 -6.80 9.41
C GLU A 110 -17.09 -7.60 9.43
N VAL A 111 -16.01 -7.03 8.86
CA VAL A 111 -14.69 -7.66 8.84
C VAL A 111 -14.04 -7.58 10.24
N ARG A 112 -14.06 -6.43 10.86
CA ARG A 112 -13.68 -6.18 12.26
C ARG A 112 -12.28 -6.72 12.61
N ILE A 113 -11.30 -6.54 11.76
CA ILE A 113 -9.92 -6.93 12.08
C ILE A 113 -9.49 -6.28 13.40
N TRP A 114 -9.80 -4.99 13.60
CA TRP A 114 -9.47 -4.19 14.79
C TRP A 114 -9.95 -4.80 16.12
N ALA A 115 -11.04 -5.61 16.10
CA ALA A 115 -11.59 -6.26 17.30
C ALA A 115 -11.04 -7.68 17.51
N ARG A 116 -10.36 -8.24 16.51
CA ARG A 116 -9.83 -9.62 16.49
C ARG A 116 -8.30 -9.66 16.55
N ARG A 117 -7.66 -8.56 16.17
CA ARG A 117 -6.25 -8.25 16.29
C ARG A 117 -6.13 -6.86 16.91
N SER A 118 -5.29 -6.71 17.91
CA SER A 118 -4.87 -5.37 18.29
C SER A 118 -3.78 -4.94 17.31
N ASP A 119 -4.02 -3.90 16.53
CA ASP A 119 -3.07 -3.27 15.61
C ASP A 119 -2.38 -2.04 16.25
N ALA A 120 -2.40 -1.97 17.56
CA ALA A 120 -1.93 -0.79 18.28
C ALA A 120 -0.44 -0.55 18.13
N LEU A 121 0.36 -1.62 18.10
CA LEU A 121 1.82 -1.49 17.89
C LEU A 121 2.17 -1.15 16.45
N ASP A 122 1.41 -1.65 15.47
CA ASP A 122 1.55 -1.23 14.07
C ASP A 122 1.29 0.29 13.95
N ALA A 123 0.19 0.79 14.54
CA ALA A 123 -0.14 2.21 14.51
C ALA A 123 0.95 3.08 15.19
N VAL A 124 1.51 2.61 16.31
CA VAL A 124 2.65 3.29 16.97
C VAL A 124 3.87 3.31 16.05
N GLY A 125 4.23 2.16 15.49
CA GLY A 125 5.37 2.01 14.58
C GLY A 125 5.25 2.94 13.37
N ASP A 126 4.12 2.89 12.67
CA ASP A 126 3.83 3.74 11.50
C ASP A 126 3.89 5.24 11.84
N GLY A 127 3.33 5.61 12.98
CA GLY A 127 3.33 6.99 13.45
C GLY A 127 4.73 7.53 13.72
N LEU A 128 5.57 6.76 14.37
CA LEU A 128 6.97 7.11 14.61
C LEU A 128 7.74 7.15 13.28
N PHE A 129 7.54 6.14 12.43
CA PHE A 129 8.25 6.00 11.17
C PHE A 129 7.99 7.16 10.21
N LEU A 130 6.73 7.49 9.92
CA LEU A 130 6.39 8.54 8.97
C LEU A 130 7.01 9.88 9.36
N SER A 131 7.01 10.21 10.65
CA SER A 131 7.63 11.43 11.16
C SER A 131 9.15 11.39 11.13
N PHE A 132 9.77 10.21 11.26
CA PHE A 132 11.22 10.04 11.25
C PHE A 132 11.80 9.99 9.84
N ALA A 133 11.17 9.28 8.92
CA ALA A 133 11.68 9.02 7.57
C ALA A 133 11.46 10.18 6.59
N ARG A 134 10.33 10.89 6.69
CA ARG A 134 10.02 11.99 5.77
C ARG A 134 10.75 13.28 6.14
N ASP A 135 11.28 13.97 5.13
CA ASP A 135 12.10 15.20 5.28
C ASP A 135 11.26 16.47 5.07
N TYR A 136 10.12 16.57 5.77
CA TYR A 136 9.22 17.72 5.70
C TYR A 136 9.63 18.91 6.58
N ALA A 137 10.48 18.67 7.59
CA ALA A 137 11.03 19.67 8.50
C ALA A 137 12.43 19.25 8.97
N PRO A 138 13.23 20.17 9.55
CA PRO A 138 14.52 19.82 10.15
C PRO A 138 14.37 18.66 11.16
N LEU A 139 15.31 17.70 11.14
CA LEU A 139 15.24 16.50 11.98
C LEU A 139 15.02 16.83 13.47
N ALA A 140 15.64 17.91 13.99
CA ALA A 140 15.44 18.33 15.37
C ALA A 140 13.97 18.69 15.70
N GLU A 141 13.25 19.32 14.78
CA GLU A 141 11.83 19.65 14.95
C GLU A 141 10.96 18.39 14.89
N ARG A 142 11.24 17.49 13.95
CA ARG A 142 10.54 16.20 13.83
C ARG A 142 10.73 15.34 15.07
N LEU A 143 11.94 15.31 15.65
CA LEU A 143 12.24 14.56 16.88
C LEU A 143 11.54 15.15 18.13
N GLU A 144 11.27 16.46 18.16
CA GLU A 144 10.44 17.06 19.23
C GLU A 144 8.97 16.58 19.14
N SER A 145 8.42 16.45 17.93
CA SER A 145 7.10 15.85 17.70
C SER A 145 7.09 14.36 18.04
N ILE A 146 8.09 13.60 17.60
CA ILE A 146 8.25 12.19 17.93
C ILE A 146 8.34 11.99 19.46
N ALA A 147 9.02 12.86 20.18
CA ALA A 147 9.04 12.81 21.65
C ALA A 147 7.63 12.92 22.25
N GLY A 148 6.77 13.74 21.67
CA GLY A 148 5.34 13.83 22.05
C GLY A 148 4.60 12.52 21.81
N ARG A 149 4.79 11.88 20.65
CA ARG A 149 4.20 10.56 20.37
C ARG A 149 4.70 9.49 21.33
N LEU A 150 5.99 9.44 21.59
CA LEU A 150 6.57 8.51 22.57
C LEU A 150 5.98 8.72 23.97
N GLU A 151 5.75 9.98 24.38
CA GLU A 151 5.07 10.32 25.65
C GLU A 151 3.61 9.82 25.69
N ALA A 152 2.93 9.73 24.54
CA ALA A 152 1.56 9.26 24.42
C ALA A 152 1.42 7.72 24.40
N ILE A 153 2.45 6.96 24.01
CA ILE A 153 2.40 5.49 23.85
C ILE A 153 1.86 4.77 25.07
N PRO A 154 2.26 5.07 26.33
CA PRO A 154 1.74 4.34 27.49
C PRO A 154 0.23 4.41 27.65
N ALA A 155 -0.37 5.58 27.43
CA ALA A 155 -1.82 5.77 27.50
C ALA A 155 -2.52 5.08 26.32
N TYR A 156 -2.02 5.28 25.09
CA TYR A 156 -2.57 4.71 23.88
C TYR A 156 -2.63 3.17 23.92
N LEU A 157 -1.55 2.50 24.38
CA LEU A 157 -1.52 1.05 24.50
C LEU A 157 -2.47 0.53 25.59
N GLU A 158 -2.66 1.27 26.70
CA GLU A 158 -3.66 0.91 27.72
C GLU A 158 -5.09 1.04 27.18
N GLU A 159 -5.39 2.10 26.44
CA GLU A 159 -6.67 2.32 25.76
C GLU A 159 -6.95 1.22 24.71
N ALA A 160 -5.93 0.82 23.94
CA ALA A 160 -6.02 -0.18 22.89
C ALA A 160 -6.43 -1.57 23.41
N ARG A 161 -6.18 -1.89 24.67
CA ARG A 161 -6.69 -3.13 25.30
C ARG A 161 -8.21 -3.25 25.23
N SER A 162 -8.92 -2.13 25.19
CA SER A 162 -10.38 -2.12 25.03
C SER A 162 -10.87 -2.68 23.69
N ARG A 163 -9.97 -2.75 22.68
CA ARG A 163 -10.25 -3.32 21.36
C ARG A 163 -10.38 -4.84 21.39
N ALA A 164 -9.82 -5.51 22.40
CA ALA A 164 -9.90 -6.98 22.55
C ALA A 164 -11.33 -7.42 22.94
N ILE A 165 -12.25 -7.31 21.99
CA ILE A 165 -13.66 -7.66 22.15
C ILE A 165 -13.86 -9.12 21.72
N GLY A 166 -13.88 -10.03 22.69
CA GLY A 166 -14.00 -11.48 22.45
C GLY A 166 -12.66 -12.15 22.12
N PRO A 167 -12.68 -13.42 21.64
CA PRO A 167 -11.46 -14.16 21.37
C PRO A 167 -10.63 -13.52 20.26
N GLN A 168 -9.34 -13.28 20.56
CA GLN A 168 -8.37 -12.77 19.60
C GLN A 168 -7.86 -13.91 18.68
N VAL A 169 -7.36 -13.59 17.51
CA VAL A 169 -6.74 -14.58 16.62
C VAL A 169 -5.31 -14.86 17.09
N ARG A 170 -5.04 -16.10 17.48
CA ARG A 170 -3.75 -16.52 18.07
C ARG A 170 -2.56 -16.24 17.13
N LEU A 171 -2.74 -16.48 15.82
CA LEU A 171 -1.72 -16.16 14.82
C LEU A 171 -1.34 -14.67 14.85
N TRP A 172 -2.34 -13.79 14.90
CA TRP A 172 -2.12 -12.34 14.89
C TRP A 172 -1.58 -11.82 16.23
N GLN A 173 -1.95 -12.48 17.35
CA GLN A 173 -1.32 -12.20 18.65
C GLN A 173 0.18 -12.52 18.64
N GLY A 174 0.59 -13.60 17.95
CA GLY A 174 2.01 -13.92 17.75
C GLY A 174 2.77 -12.79 17.04
N MET A 175 2.21 -12.27 15.96
CA MET A 175 2.78 -11.14 15.21
C MET A 175 2.88 -9.87 16.08
N GLU A 176 1.85 -9.58 16.88
CA GLU A 176 1.86 -8.44 17.80
C GLU A 176 2.94 -8.55 18.87
N ILE A 177 3.22 -9.77 19.35
CA ILE A 177 4.32 -10.03 20.29
C ILE A 177 5.67 -9.79 19.62
N GLU A 178 5.87 -10.26 18.38
CA GLU A 178 7.08 -9.99 17.60
C GLU A 178 7.29 -8.49 17.39
N THR A 179 6.24 -7.74 17.02
CA THR A 179 6.31 -6.27 16.92
C THR A 179 6.67 -5.62 18.27
N ALA A 180 6.15 -6.15 19.39
CA ALA A 180 6.49 -5.65 20.73
C ALA A 180 7.98 -5.84 21.08
N ASP A 181 8.62 -6.88 20.58
CA ASP A 181 10.05 -7.15 20.78
C ASP A 181 10.93 -6.30 19.85
N GLU A 182 10.47 -5.96 18.64
CA GLU A 182 11.23 -5.21 17.63
C GLU A 182 11.11 -3.68 17.76
N LEU A 183 9.95 -3.16 18.13
CA LEU A 183 9.70 -1.71 18.24
C LEU A 183 10.69 -0.97 19.15
N PRO A 184 11.17 -1.54 20.28
CA PRO A 184 12.24 -0.93 21.09
C PRO A 184 13.54 -0.66 20.34
N LEU A 185 13.90 -1.48 19.34
CA LEU A 185 15.10 -1.29 18.52
C LEU A 185 14.98 -0.03 17.67
N PHE A 186 13.79 0.20 17.08
CA PHE A 186 13.52 1.42 16.34
C PHE A 186 13.53 2.66 17.24
N ILE A 187 13.00 2.57 18.45
CA ILE A 187 13.08 3.67 19.43
C ILE A 187 14.53 4.00 19.77
N ASP A 188 15.43 3.01 19.83
CA ASP A 188 16.86 3.22 20.08
C ASP A 188 17.55 3.94 18.89
N GLU A 189 17.15 3.67 17.64
CA GLU A 189 17.64 4.42 16.48
C GLU A 189 17.20 5.89 16.52
N ILE A 190 15.95 6.16 16.88
CA ILE A 190 15.43 7.51 17.08
C ILE A 190 16.26 8.25 18.15
N LEU A 191 16.59 7.57 19.27
CA LEU A 191 17.45 8.13 20.32
C LEU A 191 18.84 8.48 19.81
N ALA A 192 19.47 7.57 19.08
CA ALA A 192 20.81 7.79 18.51
C ALA A 192 20.82 9.00 17.53
N ALA A 193 19.77 9.15 16.72
CA ALA A 193 19.61 10.33 15.87
C ALA A 193 19.45 11.62 16.70
N GLY A 194 18.71 11.56 17.81
CA GLY A 194 18.51 12.68 18.73
C GLY A 194 19.79 13.19 19.36
N ASP A 195 20.72 12.31 19.69
CA ASP A 195 22.03 12.68 20.25
C ASP A 195 22.86 13.56 19.32
N THR A 196 22.62 13.49 18.02
CA THR A 196 23.37 14.25 17.00
C THR A 196 22.84 15.64 16.74
N VAL A 197 21.53 15.90 16.95
CA VAL A 197 20.87 17.14 16.50
C VAL A 197 20.12 17.91 17.58
N LEU A 198 19.73 17.24 18.69
CA LEU A 198 18.96 17.89 19.74
C LEU A 198 19.84 18.61 20.76
N ALA A 199 19.33 19.73 21.31
CA ALA A 199 19.91 20.35 22.49
C ALA A 199 19.80 19.43 23.72
N PRO A 200 20.63 19.61 24.76
CA PRO A 200 20.64 18.71 25.95
C PRO A 200 19.29 18.58 26.68
N SER A 201 18.41 19.58 26.59
CA SER A 201 17.04 19.50 27.14
C SER A 201 16.16 18.57 26.31
N GLY A 202 16.22 18.65 24.98
CA GLY A 202 15.51 17.81 24.02
C GLY A 202 15.97 16.35 24.13
N GLN A 203 17.30 16.11 24.19
CA GLN A 203 17.87 14.76 24.40
C GLN A 203 17.32 14.11 25.67
N ARG A 204 17.28 14.86 26.80
CA ARG A 204 16.72 14.34 28.06
C ARG A 204 15.21 14.08 27.99
N ARG A 205 14.44 14.91 27.24
CA ARG A 205 13.01 14.68 27.01
C ARG A 205 12.80 13.42 26.20
N LEU A 206 13.48 13.32 25.07
CA LEU A 206 13.41 12.17 24.16
C LEU A 206 13.79 10.87 24.87
N ALA A 207 14.90 10.86 25.65
CA ALA A 207 15.34 9.69 26.39
C ALA A 207 14.32 9.22 27.45
N ARG A 208 13.68 10.15 28.17
CA ARG A 208 12.62 9.78 29.15
C ARG A 208 11.37 9.24 28.46
N ALA A 209 10.95 9.88 27.35
CA ALA A 209 9.80 9.43 26.56
C ALA A 209 10.03 8.04 25.98
N ALA A 210 11.22 7.81 25.40
CA ALA A 210 11.62 6.52 24.85
C ALA A 210 11.64 5.41 25.91
N GLU A 211 12.18 5.66 27.10
CA GLU A 211 12.19 4.68 28.17
C GLU A 211 10.76 4.31 28.62
N ALA A 212 9.87 5.31 28.77
CA ALA A 212 8.48 5.05 29.11
C ALA A 212 7.74 4.27 28.00
N ALA A 213 8.00 4.61 26.74
CA ALA A 213 7.43 3.91 25.60
C ALA A 213 7.87 2.45 25.51
N LYS A 214 9.19 2.18 25.66
CA LYS A 214 9.72 0.80 25.66
C LYS A 214 9.13 -0.04 26.79
N VAL A 215 9.02 0.51 27.99
CA VAL A 215 8.38 -0.18 29.13
C VAL A 215 6.91 -0.49 28.82
N ALA A 216 6.16 0.47 28.28
CA ALA A 216 4.75 0.28 27.92
C ALA A 216 4.59 -0.77 26.82
N THR A 217 5.44 -0.77 25.79
CA THR A 217 5.48 -1.78 24.73
C THR A 217 5.72 -3.18 25.27
N ALA A 218 6.70 -3.36 26.15
CA ALA A 218 6.99 -4.66 26.79
C ALA A 218 5.83 -5.14 27.67
N LEU A 219 5.17 -4.23 28.43
CA LEU A 219 4.01 -4.57 29.24
C LEU A 219 2.80 -4.94 28.38
N TYR A 220 2.65 -4.28 27.23
CA TYR A 220 1.59 -4.59 26.28
C TYR A 220 1.82 -5.95 25.60
N GLY A 221 3.05 -6.24 25.12
CA GLY A 221 3.42 -7.55 24.59
C GLY A 221 3.18 -8.67 25.60
N SER A 222 3.59 -8.48 26.86
CA SER A 222 3.33 -9.45 27.95
C SER A 222 1.83 -9.64 28.22
N TRP A 223 1.01 -8.59 28.09
CA TRP A 223 -0.44 -8.71 28.20
C TRP A 223 -1.00 -9.54 27.02
N VAL A 224 -0.58 -9.28 25.77
CA VAL A 224 -0.99 -10.08 24.61
C VAL A 224 -0.60 -11.54 24.79
N GLU A 225 0.65 -11.82 25.21
CA GLU A 225 1.14 -13.17 25.51
C GLU A 225 0.26 -13.88 26.57
N GLY A 226 -0.13 -13.16 27.62
CA GLY A 226 -1.04 -13.67 28.66
C GLY A 226 -2.43 -14.07 28.17
N THR A 227 -2.85 -13.58 26.98
CA THR A 227 -4.17 -13.89 26.38
C THR A 227 -4.10 -14.98 25.29
N LEU A 228 -2.91 -15.45 24.91
CA LEU A 228 -2.72 -16.47 23.84
C LEU A 228 -3.53 -17.76 24.07
N ALA A 229 -3.62 -18.20 25.33
CA ALA A 229 -4.34 -19.44 25.68
C ALA A 229 -5.84 -19.37 25.35
N ASP A 230 -6.42 -18.18 25.43
CA ASP A 230 -7.83 -17.91 25.13
C ASP A 230 -8.06 -17.54 23.64
N GLY A 231 -6.98 -17.49 22.85
CA GLY A 231 -7.00 -17.17 21.43
C GLY A 231 -7.68 -18.25 20.59
N THR A 232 -8.13 -17.84 19.40
CA THR A 232 -8.78 -18.71 18.40
C THR A 232 -7.95 -18.79 17.13
N ASP A 233 -8.16 -19.85 16.33
CA ASP A 233 -7.57 -19.98 15.00
C ASP A 233 -8.56 -19.54 13.88
N ALA A 234 -9.69 -18.93 14.27
CA ALA A 234 -10.74 -18.52 13.35
C ALA A 234 -10.41 -17.17 12.65
N TRP A 235 -9.26 -17.08 11.97
CA TRP A 235 -8.88 -15.92 11.17
C TRP A 235 -9.68 -15.78 9.86
N PRO A 236 -10.16 -16.85 9.15
CA PRO A 236 -10.90 -16.68 7.91
C PRO A 236 -12.17 -15.85 8.09
N LEU A 237 -12.50 -15.05 7.08
CA LEU A 237 -13.76 -14.28 7.06
C LEU A 237 -15.00 -15.17 6.92
N GLY A 238 -14.84 -16.32 6.28
CA GLY A 238 -15.93 -17.13 5.74
C GLY A 238 -16.39 -16.64 4.36
N ARG A 239 -16.94 -17.58 3.58
CA ARG A 239 -17.35 -17.33 2.19
C ARG A 239 -18.25 -16.10 2.04
N GLU A 240 -19.27 -15.98 2.88
CA GLU A 240 -20.27 -14.91 2.76
C GLU A 240 -19.64 -13.50 2.88
N ARG A 241 -18.84 -13.28 3.93
CA ARG A 241 -18.20 -11.96 4.13
C ARG A 241 -17.11 -11.68 3.11
N HIS A 242 -16.31 -12.69 2.75
CA HIS A 242 -15.28 -12.51 1.71
C HIS A 242 -15.90 -12.15 0.37
N ASP A 243 -16.94 -12.89 -0.08
CA ASP A 243 -17.59 -12.66 -1.36
C ASP A 243 -18.33 -11.30 -1.37
N ALA A 244 -18.92 -10.87 -0.22
CA ALA A 244 -19.49 -9.54 -0.06
C ALA A 244 -18.42 -8.44 -0.17
N MET A 245 -17.25 -8.62 0.44
CA MET A 245 -16.14 -7.68 0.33
C MET A 245 -15.62 -7.56 -1.10
N VAL A 246 -15.47 -8.69 -1.81
CA VAL A 246 -15.12 -8.70 -3.25
C VAL A 246 -16.14 -7.89 -4.06
N GLY A 247 -17.44 -8.06 -3.80
CA GLY A 247 -18.50 -7.30 -4.46
C GLY A 247 -18.42 -5.79 -4.18
N LEU A 248 -18.10 -5.41 -2.92
CA LEU A 248 -17.93 -4.01 -2.52
C LEU A 248 -16.68 -3.39 -3.14
N ARG A 249 -15.59 -4.11 -3.31
CA ARG A 249 -14.38 -3.62 -3.99
C ARG A 249 -14.61 -3.36 -5.48
N ALA A 250 -15.68 -3.91 -6.04
CA ALA A 250 -16.11 -3.66 -7.43
C ALA A 250 -15.03 -3.96 -8.49
N PHE A 251 -14.34 -5.09 -8.39
CA PHE A 251 -13.32 -5.55 -9.33
C PHE A 251 -13.86 -5.74 -10.76
N ASP A 252 -14.24 -4.64 -11.38
CA ASP A 252 -14.82 -4.56 -12.74
C ASP A 252 -16.02 -5.52 -12.97
N GLY A 253 -16.77 -5.80 -11.90
CA GLY A 253 -17.94 -6.68 -11.90
C GLY A 253 -17.65 -8.17 -11.75
N LEU A 254 -16.40 -8.55 -11.49
CA LEU A 254 -16.04 -9.94 -11.22
C LEU A 254 -16.45 -10.34 -9.79
N ASP A 255 -17.06 -11.52 -9.67
CA ASP A 255 -17.27 -12.16 -8.38
C ASP A 255 -16.05 -13.02 -7.95
N ALA A 256 -16.07 -13.50 -6.72
CA ALA A 256 -14.95 -14.25 -6.17
C ALA A 256 -14.68 -15.60 -6.89
N ASP A 257 -15.69 -16.23 -7.49
CA ASP A 257 -15.51 -17.48 -8.25
C ASP A 257 -14.85 -17.19 -9.62
N ALA A 258 -15.24 -16.10 -10.28
CA ALA A 258 -14.59 -15.63 -11.51
C ALA A 258 -13.14 -15.20 -11.26
N ILE A 259 -12.87 -14.50 -10.15
CA ILE A 259 -11.52 -14.11 -9.73
C ILE A 259 -10.66 -15.35 -9.45
N LEU A 260 -11.19 -16.34 -8.74
CA LEU A 260 -10.48 -17.60 -8.49
C LEU A 260 -10.14 -18.34 -9.78
N ALA A 261 -11.10 -18.43 -10.71
CA ALA A 261 -10.88 -19.05 -12.02
C ALA A 261 -9.79 -18.33 -12.83
N LEU A 262 -9.82 -16.99 -12.82
CA LEU A 262 -8.79 -16.16 -13.43
C LEU A 262 -7.41 -16.37 -12.78
N GLY A 263 -7.34 -16.53 -11.46
CA GLY A 263 -6.11 -16.84 -10.75
C GLY A 263 -5.46 -18.14 -11.26
N TRP A 264 -6.23 -19.21 -11.44
CA TRP A 264 -5.74 -20.47 -12.00
C TRP A 264 -5.31 -20.34 -13.46
N GLU A 265 -6.06 -19.61 -14.28
CA GLU A 265 -5.71 -19.34 -15.68
C GLU A 265 -4.39 -18.59 -15.78
N ARG A 266 -4.23 -17.51 -15.01
CA ARG A 266 -2.98 -16.70 -15.00
C ARG A 266 -1.79 -17.51 -14.48
N LEU A 267 -1.98 -18.35 -13.45
CA LEU A 267 -0.92 -19.22 -12.96
C LEU A 267 -0.39 -20.16 -14.06
N ALA A 268 -1.30 -20.76 -14.82
CA ALA A 268 -0.92 -21.64 -15.93
C ALA A 268 -0.18 -20.88 -17.03
N GLU A 269 -0.70 -19.74 -17.49
CA GLU A 269 -0.12 -18.93 -18.55
C GLU A 269 1.28 -18.38 -18.18
N GLU A 270 1.43 -17.83 -16.97
CA GLU A 270 2.71 -17.28 -16.52
C GLU A 270 3.75 -18.39 -16.30
N THR A 271 3.31 -19.59 -15.89
CA THR A 271 4.17 -20.78 -15.79
C THR A 271 4.67 -21.22 -17.16
N GLU A 272 3.80 -21.29 -18.16
CA GLU A 272 4.19 -21.63 -19.54
C GLU A 272 5.12 -20.57 -20.13
N ALA A 273 4.83 -19.28 -19.91
CA ALA A 273 5.65 -18.18 -20.37
C ALA A 273 7.04 -18.19 -19.71
N ARG A 274 7.14 -18.46 -18.41
CA ARG A 274 8.40 -18.62 -17.68
C ARG A 274 9.23 -19.78 -18.29
N ILE A 275 8.61 -20.92 -18.53
CA ILE A 275 9.28 -22.08 -19.14
C ILE A 275 9.78 -21.75 -20.57
N ALA A 276 8.95 -21.08 -21.38
CA ALA A 276 9.33 -20.69 -22.73
C ALA A 276 10.49 -19.69 -22.72
N THR A 277 10.47 -18.72 -21.79
CA THR A 277 11.52 -17.72 -21.62
C THR A 277 12.83 -18.36 -21.13
N ALA A 278 12.78 -19.28 -20.16
CA ALA A 278 13.95 -20.01 -19.70
C ALA A 278 14.60 -20.82 -20.85
N ARG A 279 13.80 -21.48 -21.70
CA ARG A 279 14.28 -22.19 -22.90
C ARG A 279 14.87 -21.28 -23.96
N ALA A 280 14.40 -20.03 -24.06
CA ALA A 280 15.00 -19.04 -24.95
C ALA A 280 16.38 -18.58 -24.45
N ILE A 281 16.62 -18.59 -23.12
CA ILE A 281 17.94 -18.31 -22.53
C ILE A 281 18.87 -19.52 -22.72
N ASP A 282 18.41 -20.72 -22.36
CA ASP A 282 19.17 -21.95 -22.50
C ASP A 282 18.23 -23.15 -22.79
N PRO A 283 18.18 -23.63 -24.06
CA PRO A 283 17.27 -24.71 -24.43
C PRO A 283 17.67 -26.09 -23.86
N THR A 284 18.86 -26.21 -23.29
CA THR A 284 19.41 -27.48 -22.78
C THR A 284 19.38 -27.60 -21.27
N ALA A 285 19.22 -26.50 -20.55
CA ALA A 285 19.19 -26.47 -19.09
C ALA A 285 17.78 -26.69 -18.55
N ASP A 286 17.71 -27.21 -17.32
CA ASP A 286 16.49 -27.19 -16.53
C ASP A 286 16.06 -25.76 -16.19
N VAL A 287 14.76 -25.51 -16.09
CA VAL A 287 14.20 -24.16 -15.83
C VAL A 287 14.72 -23.58 -14.53
N HIS A 288 14.81 -24.38 -13.46
CA HIS A 288 15.33 -23.91 -12.18
C HIS A 288 16.81 -23.53 -12.28
N ALA A 289 17.62 -24.31 -12.99
CA ALA A 289 19.02 -23.96 -13.22
C ALA A 289 19.20 -22.66 -14.02
N VAL A 290 18.28 -22.32 -14.90
CA VAL A 290 18.26 -21.02 -15.59
C VAL A 290 17.91 -19.89 -14.64
N ILE A 291 16.88 -20.08 -13.80
CA ILE A 291 16.47 -19.11 -12.76
C ILE A 291 17.63 -18.85 -11.80
N ASP A 292 18.30 -19.89 -11.30
CA ASP A 292 19.42 -19.76 -10.37
C ASP A 292 20.59 -18.97 -10.98
N ARG A 293 20.89 -19.18 -12.28
CA ARG A 293 21.91 -18.40 -12.99
C ARG A 293 21.51 -16.92 -13.15
N VAL A 294 20.23 -16.64 -13.41
CA VAL A 294 19.75 -15.26 -13.49
C VAL A 294 19.81 -14.59 -12.13
N LYS A 295 19.42 -15.30 -11.05
CA LYS A 295 19.57 -14.81 -9.67
C LYS A 295 21.02 -14.54 -9.28
N ALA A 296 21.97 -15.34 -9.79
CA ALA A 296 23.40 -15.14 -9.53
C ALA A 296 24.03 -13.99 -10.37
N ASP A 297 23.31 -13.45 -11.36
CA ASP A 297 23.78 -12.35 -12.20
C ASP A 297 23.41 -10.99 -11.59
N GLY A 298 24.19 -10.56 -10.61
CA GLY A 298 23.91 -9.34 -9.84
C GLY A 298 25.17 -8.58 -9.43
N PRO A 299 25.00 -7.47 -8.70
CA PRO A 299 26.10 -6.69 -8.13
C PRO A 299 26.87 -7.50 -7.07
N ALA A 300 28.12 -7.11 -6.85
CA ALA A 300 29.01 -7.82 -5.91
C ALA A 300 28.66 -7.57 -4.44
N ASP A 301 28.03 -6.43 -4.13
CA ASP A 301 27.69 -5.98 -2.80
C ASP A 301 26.43 -5.08 -2.83
N PHE A 302 25.97 -4.70 -1.66
CA PHE A 302 24.75 -3.88 -1.53
C PHE A 302 24.93 -2.45 -2.05
N ASP A 303 26.10 -1.84 -1.90
CA ASP A 303 26.37 -0.51 -2.48
C ASP A 303 26.22 -0.53 -3.99
N GLY A 304 26.72 -1.60 -4.63
CA GLY A 304 26.51 -1.85 -6.05
C GLY A 304 25.04 -2.09 -6.42
N ALA A 305 24.29 -2.78 -5.57
CA ALA A 305 22.84 -2.98 -5.75
C ALA A 305 22.10 -1.64 -5.68
N LEU A 306 22.33 -0.85 -4.65
CA LEU A 306 21.69 0.47 -4.47
C LEU A 306 22.01 1.43 -5.62
N ALA A 307 23.26 1.41 -6.12
CA ALA A 307 23.63 2.16 -7.31
C ALA A 307 22.90 1.64 -8.57
N GLY A 308 22.72 0.33 -8.68
CA GLY A 308 21.96 -0.34 -9.74
C GLY A 308 20.48 0.07 -9.77
N TYR A 309 19.83 0.13 -8.62
CA TYR A 309 18.45 0.60 -8.48
C TYR A 309 18.31 2.06 -8.94
N ARG A 310 19.21 2.94 -8.51
CA ARG A 310 19.25 4.34 -8.95
C ARG A 310 19.43 4.47 -10.47
N ASP A 311 20.35 3.70 -11.06
CA ASP A 311 20.57 3.69 -12.50
C ASP A 311 19.36 3.15 -13.25
N ALA A 312 18.79 2.01 -12.83
CA ALA A 312 17.62 1.40 -13.45
C ALA A 312 16.43 2.36 -13.46
N MET A 313 16.15 3.02 -12.33
CA MET A 313 15.13 4.04 -12.21
C MET A 313 15.35 5.20 -13.22
N LEU A 314 16.56 5.74 -13.30
CA LEU A 314 16.87 6.85 -14.21
C LEU A 314 16.83 6.42 -15.69
N ARG A 315 17.21 5.19 -16.01
CA ARG A 315 17.09 4.62 -17.36
C ARG A 315 15.61 4.45 -17.73
N ALA A 316 14.78 3.92 -16.82
CA ALA A 316 13.36 3.76 -17.03
C ALA A 316 12.68 5.12 -17.28
N ARG A 317 12.98 6.14 -16.47
CA ARG A 317 12.47 7.51 -16.67
C ARG A 317 12.83 8.07 -18.05
N ARG A 318 14.08 7.95 -18.48
CA ARG A 318 14.50 8.40 -19.82
C ARG A 318 13.75 7.66 -20.92
N HIS A 319 13.63 6.34 -20.81
CA HIS A 319 12.92 5.52 -21.78
C HIS A 319 11.46 5.94 -21.97
N LEU A 320 10.76 6.25 -20.87
CA LEU A 320 9.38 6.76 -20.93
C LEU A 320 9.26 8.05 -21.75
N ILE A 321 10.18 8.98 -21.52
CA ILE A 321 10.19 10.30 -22.18
C ILE A 321 10.53 10.11 -23.66
N GLU A 322 11.55 9.31 -23.99
CA GLU A 322 12.00 9.06 -25.36
C GLU A 322 10.95 8.34 -26.22
N HIS A 323 10.12 7.49 -25.59
CA HIS A 323 9.08 6.73 -26.30
C HIS A 323 7.66 7.34 -26.15
N ASP A 324 7.57 8.50 -25.50
CA ASP A 324 6.32 9.24 -25.29
C ASP A 324 5.18 8.38 -24.71
N LEU A 325 5.50 7.52 -23.71
CA LEU A 325 4.54 6.55 -23.16
C LEU A 325 3.59 7.15 -22.13
N VAL A 326 4.02 8.18 -21.42
CA VAL A 326 3.30 8.85 -20.34
C VAL A 326 3.92 10.21 -20.07
N THR A 327 3.14 11.16 -19.54
CA THR A 327 3.64 12.46 -19.11
C THR A 327 4.31 12.36 -17.74
N VAL A 328 5.57 12.79 -17.67
CA VAL A 328 6.33 12.89 -16.42
C VAL A 328 6.34 14.37 -15.99
N PRO A 329 5.80 14.74 -14.82
CA PRO A 329 5.85 16.12 -14.33
C PRO A 329 7.29 16.60 -14.10
N ASP A 330 7.57 17.88 -14.36
CA ASP A 330 8.92 18.44 -14.21
C ASP A 330 9.34 18.62 -12.74
N ASP A 331 8.37 18.69 -11.83
CA ASP A 331 8.55 18.99 -10.41
C ASP A 331 8.45 17.75 -9.51
N GLU A 332 8.27 16.55 -10.10
CA GLU A 332 8.25 15.29 -9.34
C GLU A 332 9.63 14.99 -8.73
N ARG A 333 9.65 14.38 -7.55
CA ARG A 333 10.89 14.11 -6.80
C ARG A 333 10.82 12.75 -6.14
N ILE A 334 11.91 11.98 -6.26
CA ILE A 334 12.09 10.68 -5.63
C ILE A 334 13.54 10.53 -5.16
N ASP A 335 13.70 9.99 -3.95
CA ASP A 335 14.98 9.51 -3.46
C ASP A 335 14.99 7.98 -3.43
N VAL A 336 16.13 7.38 -3.80
CA VAL A 336 16.38 5.94 -3.64
C VAL A 336 17.41 5.77 -2.54
N ILE A 337 17.01 5.17 -1.43
CA ILE A 337 17.83 5.03 -0.22
C ILE A 337 17.84 3.59 0.28
N GLU A 338 18.84 3.29 1.12
CA GLU A 338 18.84 2.05 1.89
C GLU A 338 17.69 2.05 2.89
N THR A 339 17.02 0.90 3.04
CA THR A 339 15.97 0.73 4.06
C THR A 339 16.59 0.87 5.45
N PRO A 340 16.11 1.80 6.28
CA PRO A 340 16.50 1.90 7.66
C PRO A 340 16.41 0.56 8.40
N GLU A 341 17.31 0.30 9.35
CA GLU A 341 17.47 -1.03 9.95
C GLU A 341 16.17 -1.58 10.56
N TYR A 342 15.42 -0.75 11.25
CA TYR A 342 14.16 -1.09 11.91
C TYR A 342 12.99 -1.44 10.96
N LEU A 343 13.09 -1.10 9.67
CA LEU A 343 12.07 -1.43 8.67
C LEU A 343 12.38 -2.70 7.89
N ARG A 344 13.58 -3.27 8.06
CA ARG A 344 14.02 -4.38 7.23
C ARG A 344 13.23 -5.66 7.46
N SER A 345 12.67 -5.84 8.66
CA SER A 345 11.73 -6.93 8.95
C SER A 345 10.39 -6.77 8.24
N VAL A 346 9.93 -5.51 8.11
CA VAL A 346 8.64 -5.18 7.46
C VAL A 346 8.77 -5.15 5.93
N PHE A 347 9.89 -4.63 5.42
CA PHE A 347 10.16 -4.51 3.98
C PHE A 347 11.39 -5.33 3.60
N PRO A 348 11.27 -6.64 3.39
CA PRO A 348 12.43 -7.52 3.21
C PRO A 348 13.19 -7.30 1.89
N PHE A 349 12.58 -6.61 0.90
CA PHE A 349 13.20 -6.39 -0.42
C PHE A 349 13.30 -4.92 -0.78
N ALA A 350 12.16 -4.28 -0.97
CA ALA A 350 12.04 -2.88 -1.34
C ALA A 350 10.61 -2.40 -1.07
N ALA A 351 10.42 -1.09 -0.94
CA ALA A 351 9.10 -0.47 -0.85
C ALA A 351 9.13 0.97 -1.34
N TYR A 352 7.98 1.49 -1.71
CA TYR A 352 7.82 2.87 -2.09
C TYR A 352 6.89 3.60 -1.12
N PHE A 353 7.34 4.76 -0.64
CA PHE A 353 6.55 5.69 0.17
C PHE A 353 6.17 6.90 -0.67
N GLN A 354 4.87 7.08 -0.83
CA GLN A 354 4.33 8.14 -1.67
C GLN A 354 4.57 9.55 -1.07
N PRO A 355 4.69 10.58 -1.93
CA PRO A 355 4.75 11.97 -1.47
C PRO A 355 3.39 12.38 -0.89
N ALA A 356 3.42 13.01 0.27
CA ALA A 356 2.19 13.46 0.91
C ALA A 356 1.54 14.62 0.13
N PRO A 357 0.22 14.58 -0.11
CA PRO A 357 -0.46 15.56 -0.98
C PRO A 357 -0.42 17.01 -0.46
N PHE A 358 -0.33 17.21 0.86
CA PHE A 358 -0.39 18.53 1.47
C PHE A 358 0.98 19.06 1.95
N GLU A 359 2.07 18.34 1.69
CA GLU A 359 3.40 18.86 1.94
C GLU A 359 3.78 19.97 0.96
N ALA A 360 4.54 20.97 1.43
CA ALA A 360 5.02 22.07 0.61
C ALA A 360 6.01 21.60 -0.49
N HIS A 361 6.77 20.55 -0.21
CA HIS A 361 7.77 19.96 -1.10
C HIS A 361 7.63 18.44 -1.12
N PRO A 362 6.54 17.91 -1.70
CA PRO A 362 6.27 16.49 -1.68
C PRO A 362 7.37 15.71 -2.41
N LYS A 363 7.83 14.63 -1.78
CA LYS A 363 8.91 13.79 -2.30
C LYS A 363 8.63 12.33 -2.00
N GLY A 364 8.70 11.46 -3.01
CA GLY A 364 8.63 10.03 -2.85
C GLY A 364 9.93 9.45 -2.31
N VAL A 365 9.85 8.35 -1.59
CA VAL A 365 11.02 7.63 -1.09
C VAL A 365 10.93 6.16 -1.49
N TYR A 366 11.88 5.72 -2.29
CA TYR A 366 12.05 4.34 -2.68
C TYR A 366 13.14 3.73 -1.79
N VAL A 367 12.76 2.83 -0.89
CA VAL A 367 13.68 2.14 0.00
C VAL A 367 14.08 0.79 -0.59
N VAL A 368 15.35 0.44 -0.45
CA VAL A 368 15.92 -0.85 -0.86
C VAL A 368 16.56 -1.50 0.36
N THR A 369 16.16 -2.74 0.64
CA THR A 369 16.59 -3.43 1.87
C THR A 369 17.82 -4.27 1.61
N PRO A 370 18.92 -4.05 2.36
CA PRO A 370 20.08 -4.93 2.29
C PRO A 370 19.72 -6.33 2.79
N SER A 371 20.40 -7.34 2.30
CA SER A 371 20.26 -8.69 2.84
C SER A 371 20.54 -8.72 4.34
N VAL A 372 19.76 -9.50 5.08
CA VAL A 372 19.99 -9.70 6.52
C VAL A 372 21.42 -10.21 6.75
N HIS A 373 22.12 -9.65 7.76
CA HIS A 373 23.49 -10.03 8.08
C HIS A 373 23.60 -11.55 8.26
N GLY A 374 24.43 -12.20 7.44
CA GLY A 374 24.65 -13.64 7.49
C GLY A 374 23.76 -14.49 6.58
N ASP A 375 22.81 -13.90 5.84
CA ASP A 375 22.09 -14.64 4.80
C ASP A 375 22.94 -14.72 3.51
N PRO A 376 23.47 -15.90 3.15
CA PRO A 376 24.28 -16.06 1.95
C PRO A 376 23.47 -15.89 0.64
N HIS A 377 22.15 -15.89 0.73
CA HIS A 377 21.22 -15.80 -0.41
C HIS A 377 20.61 -14.42 -0.59
N GLY A 378 20.70 -13.55 0.41
CA GLY A 378 20.04 -12.24 0.36
C GLY A 378 20.45 -11.37 -0.82
N MET A 379 21.72 -11.41 -1.23
CA MET A 379 22.19 -10.69 -2.42
C MET A 379 21.64 -11.27 -3.75
N LEU A 380 21.17 -12.52 -3.78
CA LEU A 380 20.58 -13.11 -5.00
C LEU A 380 19.25 -12.44 -5.40
N GLU A 381 18.56 -11.83 -4.46
CA GLU A 381 17.33 -11.08 -4.74
C GLU A 381 17.64 -9.72 -5.40
N HIS A 382 18.87 -9.18 -5.25
CA HIS A 382 19.36 -7.97 -5.91
C HIS A 382 20.04 -8.26 -7.27
N ASN A 383 19.62 -9.28 -8.01
CA ASN A 383 20.13 -9.52 -9.36
C ASN A 383 19.68 -8.42 -10.33
N TRP A 384 20.41 -8.26 -11.45
CA TRP A 384 20.13 -7.19 -12.42
C TRP A 384 18.72 -7.21 -12.99
N ALA A 385 18.12 -8.39 -13.13
CA ALA A 385 16.76 -8.51 -13.65
C ALA A 385 15.71 -8.08 -12.62
N SER A 386 15.87 -8.47 -11.35
CA SER A 386 15.01 -8.01 -10.25
C SER A 386 15.17 -6.50 -10.03
N ILE A 387 16.40 -5.96 -10.02
CA ILE A 387 16.67 -4.51 -9.92
C ILE A 387 15.89 -3.75 -10.99
N SER A 388 15.94 -4.21 -12.26
CA SER A 388 15.20 -3.57 -13.35
C SER A 388 13.68 -3.65 -13.15
N ASN A 389 13.15 -4.84 -12.80
CA ASN A 389 11.71 -5.06 -12.65
C ASN A 389 11.13 -4.26 -11.49
N THR A 390 11.77 -4.33 -10.32
CA THR A 390 11.36 -3.59 -9.12
C THR A 390 11.46 -2.08 -9.32
N SER A 391 12.51 -1.57 -10.02
CA SER A 391 12.62 -0.14 -10.30
C SER A 391 11.52 0.38 -11.25
N ILE A 392 11.00 -0.45 -12.14
CA ILE A 392 9.83 -0.11 -12.96
C ILE A 392 8.59 -0.06 -12.05
N HIS A 393 8.39 -1.07 -11.22
CA HIS A 393 7.23 -1.21 -10.34
C HIS A 393 7.15 -0.06 -9.33
N GLU A 394 8.24 0.20 -8.60
CA GLU A 394 8.27 1.18 -7.52
C GLU A 394 8.44 2.62 -8.02
N ALA A 395 9.18 2.83 -9.13
CA ALA A 395 9.50 4.17 -9.57
C ALA A 395 8.84 4.56 -10.90
N TYR A 396 9.43 4.22 -12.07
CA TYR A 396 8.98 4.72 -13.37
C TYR A 396 8.69 3.60 -14.37
N PRO A 397 7.45 3.57 -14.89
CA PRO A 397 6.29 4.43 -14.66
C PRO A 397 5.37 3.95 -13.53
N GLY A 398 5.87 3.13 -12.60
CA GLY A 398 5.12 2.48 -11.54
C GLY A 398 4.56 3.41 -10.46
N HIS A 399 4.66 2.97 -9.20
CA HIS A 399 4.04 3.63 -8.05
C HIS A 399 4.39 5.11 -7.91
N HIS A 400 5.68 5.48 -8.02
CA HIS A 400 6.07 6.88 -7.86
C HIS A 400 5.35 7.80 -8.83
N LEU A 401 5.42 7.49 -10.13
CA LEU A 401 4.81 8.36 -11.13
C LEU A 401 3.29 8.41 -11.01
N GLN A 402 2.66 7.25 -10.81
CA GLN A 402 1.21 7.14 -10.67
C GLN A 402 0.70 7.92 -9.47
N LEU A 403 1.29 7.72 -8.29
CA LEU A 403 0.84 8.35 -7.04
C LEU A 403 1.20 9.84 -6.98
N ASP A 404 2.37 10.25 -7.55
CA ASP A 404 2.71 11.68 -7.67
C ASP A 404 1.71 12.43 -8.59
N VAL A 405 1.24 11.81 -9.65
CA VAL A 405 0.21 12.42 -10.51
C VAL A 405 -1.15 12.40 -9.83
N ALA A 406 -1.55 11.29 -9.20
CA ALA A 406 -2.84 11.14 -8.53
C ALA A 406 -3.06 12.16 -7.40
N ARG A 407 -2.02 12.42 -6.57
CA ARG A 407 -2.11 13.41 -5.47
C ARG A 407 -2.38 14.84 -5.91
N ARG A 408 -2.23 15.16 -7.19
CA ARG A 408 -2.49 16.50 -7.77
C ARG A 408 -3.96 16.72 -8.09
N ASN A 409 -4.80 15.71 -7.90
CA ASN A 409 -6.23 15.83 -8.12
C ASN A 409 -6.88 16.73 -7.05
N PRO A 410 -7.71 17.72 -7.41
CA PRO A 410 -8.32 18.62 -6.45
C PRO A 410 -9.53 18.02 -5.70
N SER A 411 -10.02 16.84 -6.06
CA SER A 411 -11.12 16.18 -5.37
C SER A 411 -10.61 15.44 -4.13
N LEU A 412 -11.14 15.77 -2.95
CA LEU A 412 -10.83 15.08 -1.71
C LEU A 412 -11.26 13.61 -1.75
N THR A 413 -12.40 13.31 -2.33
CA THR A 413 -12.87 11.93 -2.55
C THR A 413 -11.83 11.12 -3.31
N ARG A 414 -11.30 11.66 -4.43
CA ARG A 414 -10.27 10.97 -5.25
C ARG A 414 -8.91 10.87 -4.57
N LEU A 415 -8.54 11.87 -3.74
CA LEU A 415 -7.29 11.86 -2.99
C LEU A 415 -7.25 10.80 -1.89
N LEU A 416 -8.41 10.49 -1.29
CA LEU A 416 -8.50 9.54 -0.18
C LEU A 416 -8.82 8.11 -0.63
N ILE A 417 -9.16 7.90 -1.90
CA ILE A 417 -9.38 6.57 -2.45
C ILE A 417 -8.07 6.02 -3.00
N GLU A 418 -7.67 4.88 -2.48
CA GLU A 418 -6.60 4.04 -3.01
C GLU A 418 -7.17 2.65 -3.29
N ALA A 419 -7.59 2.42 -4.54
CA ALA A 419 -8.02 1.10 -4.98
C ALA A 419 -6.79 0.21 -5.22
N PRO A 420 -6.55 -0.82 -4.40
CA PRO A 420 -5.34 -1.63 -4.51
C PRO A 420 -5.16 -2.28 -5.89
N GLU A 421 -6.28 -2.68 -6.53
CA GLU A 421 -6.22 -3.29 -7.87
C GLU A 421 -5.80 -2.28 -8.95
N PHE A 422 -5.98 -0.98 -8.72
CA PHE A 422 -5.42 0.05 -9.60
C PHE A 422 -3.96 0.32 -9.26
N VAL A 423 -3.63 0.56 -8.00
CA VAL A 423 -2.26 0.91 -7.57
C VAL A 423 -1.28 -0.22 -7.86
N GLU A 424 -1.55 -1.42 -7.34
CA GLU A 424 -0.70 -2.59 -7.52
C GLU A 424 -0.78 -3.15 -8.95
N GLY A 425 -1.99 -3.13 -9.51
CA GLY A 425 -2.20 -3.50 -10.90
C GLY A 425 -1.45 -2.61 -11.87
N TRP A 426 -1.35 -1.30 -11.60
CA TRP A 426 -0.57 -0.34 -12.36
C TRP A 426 0.92 -0.68 -12.31
N GLY A 427 1.50 -0.93 -11.12
CA GLY A 427 2.88 -1.38 -10.98
C GLY A 427 3.18 -2.58 -11.88
N MET A 428 2.39 -3.65 -11.78
CA MET A 428 2.55 -4.83 -12.62
C MET A 428 2.25 -4.61 -14.11
N TYR A 429 1.30 -3.74 -14.43
CA TYR A 429 1.01 -3.36 -15.81
C TYR A 429 2.21 -2.65 -16.45
N THR A 430 2.87 -1.79 -15.71
CA THR A 430 4.03 -1.04 -16.21
C THR A 430 5.26 -1.90 -16.42
N GLU A 431 5.46 -2.96 -15.63
CA GLU A 431 6.48 -3.97 -15.87
C GLU A 431 6.36 -4.55 -17.29
N LEU A 432 5.13 -4.96 -17.67
CA LEU A 432 4.85 -5.48 -19.00
C LEU A 432 4.98 -4.39 -20.08
N LEU A 433 4.40 -3.21 -19.86
CA LEU A 433 4.44 -2.07 -20.77
C LEU A 433 5.87 -1.72 -21.19
N MET A 434 6.78 -1.64 -20.23
CA MET A 434 8.17 -1.32 -20.48
C MET A 434 8.86 -2.40 -21.35
N ARG A 435 8.53 -3.68 -21.15
CA ARG A 435 9.04 -4.78 -21.99
C ARG A 435 8.42 -4.79 -23.39
N GLU A 436 7.15 -4.41 -23.53
CA GLU A 436 6.49 -4.23 -24.84
C GLU A 436 7.15 -3.14 -25.67
N HIS A 437 7.65 -2.09 -25.03
CA HIS A 437 8.28 -0.93 -25.67
C HIS A 437 9.82 -1.00 -25.72
N GLY A 438 10.41 -2.16 -25.47
CA GLY A 438 11.83 -2.42 -25.73
C GLY A 438 12.79 -1.99 -24.61
N PHE A 439 12.29 -1.75 -23.41
CA PHE A 439 13.17 -1.54 -22.26
C PHE A 439 13.73 -2.87 -21.76
N ASP A 440 15.06 -2.96 -21.61
CA ASP A 440 15.78 -4.14 -21.14
C ASP A 440 15.30 -5.43 -21.83
N THR A 441 15.74 -5.63 -23.09
CA THR A 441 15.21 -6.66 -23.99
C THR A 441 15.80 -8.06 -23.81
N ASP A 442 16.85 -8.23 -23.00
CA ASP A 442 17.41 -9.56 -22.71
C ASP A 442 16.32 -10.45 -22.05
N PRO A 443 16.17 -11.71 -22.49
CA PRO A 443 15.15 -12.62 -21.96
C PRO A 443 15.16 -12.79 -20.43
N LYS A 444 16.31 -12.60 -19.76
CA LYS A 444 16.40 -12.69 -18.29
C LYS A 444 15.43 -11.73 -17.57
N PHE A 445 15.18 -10.55 -18.13
CA PHE A 445 14.24 -9.58 -17.55
C PHE A 445 12.79 -10.06 -17.63
N ARG A 446 12.41 -10.72 -18.73
CA ARG A 446 11.10 -11.35 -18.85
C ARG A 446 10.96 -12.58 -17.94
N LEU A 447 12.05 -13.32 -17.73
CA LEU A 447 12.04 -14.48 -16.83
C LEU A 447 11.66 -14.09 -15.38
N VAL A 448 12.23 -13.01 -14.86
CA VAL A 448 11.91 -12.47 -13.55
C VAL A 448 10.48 -11.94 -13.52
N MET A 449 10.05 -11.15 -14.49
CA MET A 449 8.67 -10.64 -14.58
C MET A 449 7.64 -11.78 -14.53
N HIS A 450 7.86 -12.89 -15.28
CA HIS A 450 6.96 -14.06 -15.21
C HIS A 450 7.02 -14.78 -13.86
N THR A 451 8.19 -14.86 -13.24
CA THR A 451 8.35 -15.45 -11.91
C THR A 451 7.58 -14.65 -10.86
N ASP A 452 7.67 -13.33 -10.91
CA ASP A 452 6.93 -12.43 -10.03
C ASP A 452 5.42 -12.50 -10.28
N ALA A 453 5.00 -12.64 -11.53
CA ALA A 453 3.59 -12.81 -11.89
C ALA A 453 3.00 -14.16 -11.39
N ILE A 454 3.78 -15.24 -11.37
CA ILE A 454 3.38 -16.52 -10.78
C ILE A 454 3.08 -16.35 -9.28
N TRP A 455 3.96 -15.67 -8.55
CA TRP A 455 3.70 -15.36 -7.14
C TRP A 455 2.37 -14.63 -6.97
N ARG A 456 2.11 -13.59 -7.77
CA ARG A 456 0.89 -12.79 -7.70
C ARG A 456 -0.37 -13.56 -8.18
N ALA A 457 -0.21 -14.54 -9.06
CA ALA A 457 -1.29 -15.48 -9.39
C ALA A 457 -1.64 -16.39 -8.20
N CYS A 458 -0.63 -16.86 -7.47
CA CYS A 458 -0.84 -17.60 -6.22
C CYS A 458 -1.60 -16.75 -5.19
N ARG A 459 -1.30 -15.46 -5.08
CA ARG A 459 -2.03 -14.53 -4.18
C ARG A 459 -3.53 -14.50 -4.47
N ILE A 460 -3.95 -14.49 -5.74
CA ILE A 460 -5.36 -14.53 -6.13
C ILE A 460 -6.02 -15.82 -5.62
N ILE A 461 -5.39 -16.96 -5.86
CA ILE A 461 -5.91 -18.27 -5.49
C ILE A 461 -5.98 -18.42 -3.97
N LEU A 462 -4.91 -18.01 -3.29
CA LEU A 462 -4.78 -18.16 -1.84
C LEU A 462 -5.74 -17.23 -1.09
N ASP A 463 -5.87 -15.96 -1.48
CA ASP A 463 -6.78 -15.02 -0.84
C ASP A 463 -8.21 -15.58 -0.80
N VAL A 464 -8.76 -15.96 -1.97
CA VAL A 464 -10.13 -16.49 -2.06
C VAL A 464 -10.29 -17.76 -1.24
N ARG A 465 -9.38 -18.74 -1.39
CA ARG A 465 -9.53 -20.05 -0.76
C ARG A 465 -9.29 -20.01 0.75
N MET A 466 -8.31 -19.24 1.18
CA MET A 466 -7.98 -19.08 2.60
C MET A 466 -9.12 -18.39 3.35
N HIS A 467 -9.60 -17.26 2.84
CA HIS A 467 -10.70 -16.53 3.52
C HIS A 467 -12.04 -17.24 3.43
N ARG A 468 -12.25 -18.13 2.46
CA ARG A 468 -13.39 -19.05 2.44
C ARG A 468 -13.24 -20.25 3.39
N GLY A 469 -12.09 -20.39 4.06
CA GLY A 469 -11.79 -21.50 4.99
C GLY A 469 -11.50 -22.82 4.30
N GLU A 470 -11.04 -22.80 3.05
CA GLU A 470 -10.73 -23.99 2.24
C GLU A 470 -9.28 -24.44 2.39
N LEU A 471 -8.41 -23.58 2.95
CA LEU A 471 -6.98 -23.86 3.17
C LEU A 471 -6.55 -23.41 4.57
N THR A 472 -5.70 -24.21 5.20
CA THR A 472 -4.93 -23.80 6.36
C THR A 472 -3.74 -22.93 5.93
N VAL A 473 -3.10 -22.27 6.90
CA VAL A 473 -1.87 -21.49 6.66
C VAL A 473 -0.74 -22.40 6.16
N GLU A 474 -0.63 -23.62 6.70
CA GLU A 474 0.36 -24.62 6.30
C GLU A 474 0.17 -25.06 4.84
N GLU A 475 -1.06 -25.44 4.46
CA GLU A 475 -1.39 -25.84 3.08
C GLU A 475 -1.16 -24.69 2.09
N ALA A 476 -1.47 -23.46 2.47
CA ALA A 476 -1.24 -22.26 1.67
C ALA A 476 0.27 -21.97 1.50
N THR A 477 1.05 -22.15 2.57
CA THR A 477 2.52 -22.00 2.56
C THR A 477 3.15 -23.02 1.63
N ASP A 478 2.78 -24.30 1.74
CA ASP A 478 3.28 -25.38 0.89
C ASP A 478 2.92 -25.15 -0.59
N PHE A 479 1.71 -24.66 -0.85
CA PHE A 479 1.29 -24.29 -2.20
C PHE A 479 2.16 -23.18 -2.77
N LEU A 480 2.34 -22.09 -2.01
CA LEU A 480 3.14 -20.95 -2.44
C LEU A 480 4.60 -21.35 -2.72
N GLN A 481 5.23 -22.11 -1.82
CA GLN A 481 6.58 -22.63 -2.00
C GLN A 481 6.70 -23.47 -3.28
N THR A 482 5.75 -24.37 -3.51
CA THR A 482 5.75 -25.26 -4.68
C THR A 482 5.72 -24.47 -6.00
N GLN A 483 4.94 -23.39 -6.08
CA GLN A 483 4.77 -22.62 -7.31
C GLN A 483 5.92 -21.63 -7.54
N THR A 484 6.42 -21.01 -6.46
CA THR A 484 7.40 -19.90 -6.53
C THR A 484 8.85 -20.32 -6.31
N GLY A 485 9.07 -21.38 -5.53
CA GLY A 485 10.41 -21.74 -5.04
C GLY A 485 10.88 -20.87 -3.87
N PHE A 486 9.98 -20.16 -3.19
CA PHE A 486 10.32 -19.34 -2.02
C PHE A 486 10.92 -20.17 -0.89
N GLN A 487 11.82 -19.56 -0.12
CA GLN A 487 12.28 -20.13 1.13
C GLN A 487 11.08 -20.31 2.10
N PRO A 488 11.09 -21.36 2.96
CA PRO A 488 9.96 -21.64 3.85
C PRO A 488 9.51 -20.44 4.70
N SER A 489 10.48 -19.71 5.26
CA SER A 489 10.20 -18.51 6.08
C SER A 489 9.50 -17.40 5.29
N ASN A 490 9.96 -17.13 4.06
CA ASN A 490 9.39 -16.09 3.22
C ASN A 490 7.97 -16.44 2.77
N ALA A 491 7.75 -17.71 2.37
CA ALA A 491 6.41 -18.19 2.00
C ALA A 491 5.45 -18.13 3.20
N ARG A 492 5.92 -18.47 4.39
CA ARG A 492 5.14 -18.42 5.64
C ARG A 492 4.75 -16.98 5.98
N ALA A 493 5.69 -16.05 5.99
CA ALA A 493 5.44 -14.64 6.27
C ALA A 493 4.43 -14.02 5.28
N GLU A 494 4.56 -14.34 3.98
CA GLU A 494 3.60 -13.93 2.95
C GLU A 494 2.18 -14.43 3.25
N VAL A 495 2.04 -15.73 3.54
CA VAL A 495 0.73 -16.34 3.81
C VAL A 495 0.12 -15.79 5.10
N GLU A 496 0.91 -15.56 6.13
CA GLU A 496 0.46 -14.94 7.38
C GLU A 496 -0.07 -13.52 7.14
N TRP A 497 0.62 -12.74 6.31
CA TRP A 497 0.14 -11.41 5.90
C TRP A 497 -1.22 -11.46 5.20
N TYR A 498 -1.49 -12.47 4.35
CA TYR A 498 -2.78 -12.63 3.68
C TYR A 498 -3.93 -12.81 4.67
N THR A 499 -3.69 -13.44 5.82
CA THR A 499 -4.75 -13.76 6.80
C THR A 499 -5.46 -12.53 7.37
N TYR A 500 -4.80 -11.37 7.44
CA TYR A 500 -5.38 -10.13 7.98
C TYR A 500 -5.53 -8.99 6.97
N ARG A 501 -5.28 -9.28 5.69
CA ARG A 501 -5.44 -8.34 4.57
C ARG A 501 -6.35 -8.90 3.47
N PRO A 502 -7.60 -9.31 3.81
CA PRO A 502 -8.50 -9.92 2.83
C PRO A 502 -8.71 -9.01 1.62
N THR A 503 -8.75 -9.61 0.43
CA THR A 503 -8.93 -8.96 -0.88
C THR A 503 -7.79 -8.02 -1.33
N TYR A 504 -6.78 -7.76 -0.50
CA TYR A 504 -5.61 -6.98 -0.91
C TYR A 504 -4.61 -7.82 -1.72
N PRO A 505 -4.21 -9.04 -1.28
CA PRO A 505 -3.23 -9.85 -2.00
C PRO A 505 -3.61 -10.18 -3.44
N LEU A 506 -4.90 -10.35 -3.73
CA LEU A 506 -5.39 -10.65 -5.07
C LEU A 506 -5.30 -9.46 -6.04
N SER A 507 -5.13 -8.24 -5.55
CA SER A 507 -5.23 -6.99 -6.32
C SER A 507 -4.17 -6.85 -7.40
N TYR A 508 -2.97 -7.36 -7.18
CA TYR A 508 -1.78 -7.18 -8.04
C TYR A 508 -1.99 -7.67 -9.49
N LEU A 509 -2.02 -8.97 -9.69
CA LEU A 509 -2.14 -9.56 -11.03
C LEU A 509 -3.57 -9.45 -11.58
N LEU A 510 -4.57 -9.45 -10.70
CA LEU A 510 -5.95 -9.12 -11.08
C LEU A 510 -6.00 -7.72 -11.66
N GLY A 511 -5.44 -6.73 -10.99
CA GLY A 511 -5.40 -5.34 -11.45
C GLY A 511 -4.68 -5.19 -12.79
N ARG A 512 -3.50 -5.83 -12.98
CA ARG A 512 -2.84 -5.88 -14.31
C ARG A 512 -3.78 -6.42 -15.38
N THR A 513 -4.47 -7.51 -15.09
CA THR A 513 -5.39 -8.15 -16.04
C THR A 513 -6.55 -7.24 -16.41
N LEU A 514 -7.15 -6.56 -15.43
CA LEU A 514 -8.23 -5.62 -15.65
C LEU A 514 -7.77 -4.37 -16.44
N LEU A 515 -6.58 -3.84 -16.15
CA LEU A 515 -5.98 -2.71 -16.89
C LEU A 515 -5.68 -3.06 -18.35
N LEU A 516 -5.16 -4.27 -18.60
CA LEU A 516 -4.95 -4.76 -19.97
C LEU A 516 -6.28 -4.91 -20.71
N GLY A 517 -7.31 -5.41 -20.04
CA GLY A 517 -8.68 -5.47 -20.57
C GLY A 517 -9.21 -4.08 -20.91
N LEU A 518 -9.07 -3.12 -20.02
CA LEU A 518 -9.48 -1.73 -20.22
C LEU A 518 -8.74 -1.08 -21.40
N ARG A 519 -7.42 -1.28 -21.52
CA ARG A 519 -6.62 -0.82 -22.67
C ARG A 519 -7.13 -1.41 -23.98
N ALA A 520 -7.36 -2.72 -24.01
CA ALA A 520 -7.87 -3.39 -25.20
C ALA A 520 -9.28 -2.92 -25.61
N ASP A 521 -10.15 -2.66 -24.63
CA ASP A 521 -11.48 -2.10 -24.87
C ASP A 521 -11.40 -0.69 -25.50
N GLN A 522 -10.51 0.17 -24.99
CA GLN A 522 -10.30 1.50 -25.55
C GLN A 522 -9.69 1.45 -26.97
N GLN A 523 -8.74 0.53 -27.21
CA GLN A 523 -8.19 0.30 -28.54
C GLN A 523 -9.27 -0.13 -29.54
N ARG A 524 -10.17 -1.05 -29.14
CA ARG A 524 -11.29 -1.46 -30.01
C ARG A 524 -12.29 -0.32 -30.24
N ARG A 525 -12.60 0.47 -29.22
CA ARG A 525 -13.56 1.59 -29.30
C ARG A 525 -13.06 2.73 -30.18
N LEU A 526 -11.78 3.10 -30.08
CA LEU A 526 -11.21 4.27 -30.73
C LEU A 526 -10.50 3.95 -32.06
N GLY A 527 -10.14 2.68 -32.29
CA GLY A 527 -9.38 2.28 -33.50
C GLY A 527 -8.12 3.11 -33.67
N ASP A 528 -7.95 3.68 -34.86
CA ASP A 528 -6.77 4.51 -35.20
C ASP A 528 -6.66 5.82 -34.39
N ALA A 529 -7.71 6.22 -33.67
CA ALA A 529 -7.70 7.38 -32.79
C ALA A 529 -7.24 7.05 -31.36
N PHE A 530 -6.90 5.79 -31.06
CA PHE A 530 -6.37 5.42 -29.77
C PHE A 530 -4.97 5.98 -29.56
N ASP A 531 -4.79 6.74 -28.50
CA ASP A 531 -3.50 7.28 -28.05
C ASP A 531 -3.14 6.67 -26.70
N LEU A 532 -2.04 5.91 -26.66
CA LEU A 532 -1.59 5.18 -25.48
C LEU A 532 -1.20 6.12 -24.34
N LYS A 533 -0.49 7.21 -24.67
CA LYS A 533 -0.09 8.23 -23.69
C LYS A 533 -1.30 8.92 -23.08
N ALA A 534 -2.25 9.36 -23.92
CA ALA A 534 -3.47 9.99 -23.45
C ALA A 534 -4.30 9.05 -22.56
N PHE A 535 -4.31 7.75 -22.87
CA PHE A 535 -4.91 6.71 -22.02
C PHE A 535 -4.26 6.66 -20.64
N HIS A 536 -2.93 6.56 -20.57
CA HIS A 536 -2.18 6.51 -19.30
C HIS A 536 -2.35 7.79 -18.49
N ASP A 537 -2.17 8.94 -19.14
CA ASP A 537 -2.31 10.25 -18.50
C ASP A 537 -3.71 10.47 -17.93
N THR A 538 -4.74 9.94 -18.61
CA THR A 538 -6.12 10.03 -18.13
C THR A 538 -6.33 9.19 -16.89
N LEU A 539 -5.85 7.95 -16.88
CA LEU A 539 -5.95 7.08 -15.71
C LEU A 539 -5.29 7.73 -14.48
N MET A 540 -4.04 8.11 -14.57
CA MET A 540 -3.29 8.65 -13.43
C MET A 540 -3.89 9.96 -12.89
N ARG A 541 -4.28 10.90 -13.78
CA ARG A 541 -4.86 12.20 -13.36
C ARG A 541 -6.19 12.08 -12.63
N ASN A 542 -6.93 11.01 -12.88
CA ASN A 542 -8.20 10.77 -12.19
C ASN A 542 -8.04 10.18 -10.79
N GLY A 543 -6.82 9.84 -10.35
CA GLY A 543 -6.57 9.27 -9.04
C GLY A 543 -6.53 7.75 -9.03
N SER A 544 -6.34 7.17 -7.86
CA SER A 544 -6.22 5.71 -7.66
C SER A 544 -7.60 5.05 -7.52
N LEU A 545 -8.48 5.26 -8.52
CA LEU A 545 -9.86 4.79 -8.50
C LEU A 545 -9.98 3.29 -8.79
N PRO A 546 -11.05 2.62 -8.35
CA PRO A 546 -11.39 1.29 -8.84
C PRO A 546 -11.47 1.26 -10.37
N ILE A 547 -11.02 0.18 -11.00
CA ILE A 547 -10.93 0.07 -12.46
C ILE A 547 -12.31 0.22 -13.13
N SER A 548 -13.38 -0.22 -12.47
CA SER A 548 -14.76 0.00 -12.91
C SER A 548 -15.11 1.50 -13.08
N PHE A 549 -14.63 2.36 -12.20
CA PHE A 549 -14.81 3.81 -12.30
C PHE A 549 -13.95 4.42 -13.42
N HIS A 550 -12.70 3.97 -13.59
CA HIS A 550 -11.90 4.37 -14.76
C HIS A 550 -12.55 3.98 -16.08
N ARG A 551 -13.19 2.79 -16.16
CA ARG A 551 -13.94 2.35 -17.34
C ARG A 551 -15.06 3.32 -17.68
N ARG A 552 -15.81 3.76 -16.68
CA ARG A 552 -16.91 4.72 -16.86
C ARG A 552 -16.41 6.08 -17.30
N LEU A 553 -15.36 6.62 -16.68
CA LEU A 553 -14.73 7.88 -17.11
C LEU A 553 -14.30 7.83 -18.59
N LEU A 554 -13.64 6.74 -18.99
CA LEU A 554 -13.21 6.57 -20.38
C LEU A 554 -14.37 6.35 -21.35
N ALA A 555 -15.54 5.90 -20.89
CA ALA A 555 -16.77 5.84 -21.68
C ALA A 555 -17.46 7.22 -21.84
N GLY A 556 -17.07 8.22 -21.05
CA GLY A 556 -17.67 9.55 -21.04
C GLY A 556 -18.88 9.65 -20.09
N GLU A 557 -18.92 8.84 -19.05
CA GLU A 557 -19.99 8.81 -18.04
C GLU A 557 -19.62 9.60 -16.76
N GLY A 558 -18.46 10.29 -16.73
CA GLY A 558 -17.94 11.05 -15.60
C GLY A 558 -17.82 12.52 -15.86
#